data_efd2a9434e6d35be6a9983807aad4ee4
#
_entry.id   efd2a9434e6d35be6a9983807aad4ee4
#
_cell.length_a   1.000
_cell.length_b   1.000
_cell.length_c   1.000
_cell.angle_alpha   90.00
_cell.angle_beta   90.00
_cell.angle_gamma   90.00
#
_symmetry.space_group_name_H-M   'P 1'
#
loop_
_entity.id
_entity.type
_entity.pdbx_description
1 polymer ?
#
loop_
_entity_poly.entity_id
_entity_poly.type
_entity_poly.pdbx_seq_one_letter_code
_entity_poly.pdbx_strand_id
1 'polypeptide(L)'
;MEPFELISFLHLAEKLKCNTRHSFTSTGRPESVAEHSWRLALMALLLRGEFPELDCDRVVRMCLVHDLGEAVCGDRSEERR
;
A
#
# COMPACT_ATOMS: atom_id res chain seq x y z
N MET A 1 8.92 20.26 -1.94
CA MET A 1 9.73 19.19 -1.37
C MET A 1 11.08 19.13 -2.06
N GLU A 2 12.15 19.15 -1.30
CA GLU A 2 13.47 19.08 -1.88
C GLU A 2 13.77 17.69 -2.40
N PRO A 3 14.60 17.56 -3.44
CA PRO A 3 14.91 16.24 -4.02
C PRO A 3 15.47 15.26 -3.01
N PHE A 4 16.28 15.72 -2.08
CA PHE A 4 16.84 14.84 -1.06
C PHE A 4 15.74 14.28 -0.15
N GLU A 5 14.80 15.13 0.22
CA GLU A 5 13.68 14.70 1.07
C GLU A 5 12.79 13.70 0.34
N LEU A 6 12.56 13.94 -0.95
CA LEU A 6 11.75 13.03 -1.75
C LEU A 6 12.40 11.66 -1.82
N ILE A 7 13.68 11.61 -2.13
CA ILE A 7 14.40 10.36 -2.25
C ILE A 7 14.44 9.63 -0.91
N SER A 8 14.65 10.37 0.17
CA SER A 8 14.69 9.77 1.52
C SER A 8 13.34 9.17 1.88
N PHE A 9 12.25 9.86 1.55
CA PHE A 9 10.92 9.36 1.83
C PHE A 9 10.61 8.11 1.00
N LEU A 10 10.95 8.12 -0.28
CA LEU A 10 10.73 6.96 -1.13
C LEU A 10 11.55 5.76 -0.66
N HIS A 11 12.76 6.03 -0.17
CA HIS A 11 13.59 4.98 0.38
C HIS A 11 12.97 4.36 1.63
N LEU A 12 12.38 5.20 2.48
CA LEU A 12 11.67 4.70 3.65
C LEU A 12 10.43 3.90 3.24
N ALA A 13 9.67 4.42 2.28
CA ALA A 13 8.46 3.75 1.81
C ALA A 13 8.77 2.40 1.16
N GLU A 14 9.98 2.21 0.68
CA GLU A 14 10.39 0.93 0.08
C GLU A 14 10.25 -0.22 1.07
N LYS A 15 10.28 0.06 2.37
CA LYS A 15 10.12 -0.99 3.38
C LYS A 15 8.80 -1.75 3.23
N LEU A 16 7.80 -1.13 2.61
CA LEU A 16 6.55 -1.81 2.36
C LEU A 16 6.70 -3.01 1.43
N LYS A 17 7.75 -3.02 0.61
CA LYS A 17 8.05 -4.17 -0.24
C LYS A 17 8.56 -5.35 0.58
N CYS A 18 9.11 -5.09 1.75
CA CYS A 18 9.71 -6.11 2.59
C CYS A 18 8.78 -6.55 3.71
N ASN A 19 7.77 -5.74 4.03
CA ASN A 19 6.79 -6.10 5.06
C ASN A 19 5.75 -7.02 4.43
N THR A 20 5.64 -8.23 4.97
CA THR A 20 4.70 -9.20 4.42
C THR A 20 3.40 -9.20 5.20
N ARG A 21 2.33 -9.58 4.52
CA ARG A 21 1.03 -9.79 5.12
C ARG A 21 0.86 -11.27 5.43
N HIS A 22 -0.23 -11.61 6.11
CA HIS A 22 -0.55 -13.01 6.38
C HIS A 22 -1.31 -13.65 5.22
N SER A 23 -1.12 -13.12 4.02
CA SER A 23 -1.73 -13.63 2.80
C SER A 23 -0.64 -14.06 1.83
N PHE A 24 -1.01 -14.91 0.87
CA PHE A 24 -0.06 -15.43 -0.10
C PHE A 24 -0.52 -15.12 -1.51
N THR A 25 0.44 -15.00 -2.42
CA THR A 25 0.13 -14.86 -3.84
C THR A 25 -0.34 -16.22 -4.37
N SER A 26 -0.83 -16.22 -5.60
CA SER A 26 -1.31 -17.46 -6.20
C SER A 26 -0.21 -18.50 -6.39
N THR A 27 1.05 -18.07 -6.34
CA THR A 27 2.19 -18.99 -6.44
C THR A 27 2.69 -19.44 -5.08
N GLY A 28 2.02 -19.05 -4.00
CA GLY A 28 2.39 -19.47 -2.65
C GLY A 28 3.42 -18.59 -1.97
N ARG A 29 3.80 -17.49 -2.58
CA ARG A 29 4.76 -16.55 -2.00
C ARG A 29 4.03 -15.58 -1.07
N PRO A 30 4.62 -15.23 0.11
CA PRO A 30 4.00 -14.24 0.98
C PRO A 30 3.82 -12.91 0.26
N GLU A 31 2.65 -12.31 0.42
CA GLU A 31 2.34 -11.04 -0.22
C GLU A 31 2.86 -9.88 0.62
N SER A 32 3.56 -8.93 -0.02
CA SER A 32 4.03 -7.74 0.69
C SER A 32 2.91 -6.71 0.83
N VAL A 33 3.09 -5.78 1.77
CA VAL A 33 2.15 -4.69 1.97
C VAL A 33 2.07 -3.82 0.71
N ALA A 34 3.23 -3.59 0.05
CA ALA A 34 3.24 -2.81 -1.18
C ALA A 34 2.42 -3.47 -2.28
N GLU A 35 2.53 -4.79 -2.42
CA GLU A 35 1.76 -5.52 -3.43
C GLU A 35 0.26 -5.43 -3.15
N HIS A 36 -0.11 -5.52 -1.88
CA HIS A 36 -1.50 -5.40 -1.49
C HIS A 36 -2.05 -4.00 -1.83
N SER A 37 -1.28 -2.96 -1.51
CA SER A 37 -1.71 -1.59 -1.79
C SER A 37 -1.86 -1.35 -3.28
N TRP A 38 -0.95 -1.89 -4.08
CA TRP A 38 -1.05 -1.78 -5.54
C TRP A 38 -2.33 -2.43 -6.05
N ARG A 39 -2.62 -3.63 -5.57
CA ARG A 39 -3.81 -4.36 -6.03
C ARG A 39 -5.09 -3.64 -5.65
N LEU A 40 -5.14 -3.07 -4.44
CA LEU A 40 -6.31 -2.30 -4.01
C LEU A 40 -6.52 -1.06 -4.88
N ALA A 41 -5.42 -0.36 -5.18
CA ALA A 41 -5.51 0.85 -6.00
C ALA A 41 -5.97 0.50 -7.42
N LEU A 42 -5.46 -0.59 -7.97
CA LEU A 42 -5.88 -1.05 -9.28
C LEU A 42 -7.36 -1.41 -9.30
N MET A 43 -7.83 -2.12 -8.26
CA MET A 43 -9.23 -2.48 -8.16
C MET A 43 -10.11 -1.24 -8.10
N ALA A 44 -9.71 -0.25 -7.31
CA ALA A 44 -10.47 0.98 -7.19
C ALA A 44 -10.55 1.70 -8.54
N LEU A 45 -9.45 1.72 -9.28
CA LEU A 45 -9.41 2.35 -10.59
C LEU A 45 -10.34 1.66 -11.57
N LEU A 46 -10.36 0.33 -11.56
CA LEU A 46 -11.20 -0.44 -12.47
C LEU A 46 -12.69 -0.32 -12.14
N LEU A 47 -13.02 -0.08 -10.88
CA LEU A 47 -14.41 0.02 -10.46
C LEU A 47 -14.99 1.43 -10.57
N ARG A 48 -14.19 2.40 -10.99
CA ARG A 48 -14.63 3.81 -10.98
C ARG A 48 -15.89 4.02 -11.82
N GLY A 49 -16.06 3.27 -12.88
CA GLY A 49 -17.23 3.39 -13.73
C GLY A 49 -18.50 2.84 -13.11
N GLU A 50 -18.36 1.95 -12.12
CA GLU A 50 -19.52 1.33 -11.45
C GLU A 50 -20.05 2.20 -10.31
N PHE A 51 -19.26 3.15 -9.82
CA PHE A 51 -19.63 4.01 -8.70
C PHE A 51 -19.36 5.46 -9.02
N PRO A 52 -20.09 6.04 -9.99
CA PRO A 52 -19.80 7.40 -10.44
C PRO A 52 -20.02 8.47 -9.37
N GLU A 53 -20.77 8.14 -8.32
CA GLU A 53 -21.01 9.09 -7.22
C GLU A 53 -19.85 9.17 -6.25
N LEU A 54 -18.87 8.27 -6.36
CA LEU A 54 -17.72 8.28 -5.46
C LEU A 54 -16.54 9.02 -6.08
N ASP A 55 -15.74 9.65 -5.22
CA ASP A 55 -14.49 10.27 -5.66
C ASP A 55 -13.43 9.17 -5.77
N CYS A 56 -13.41 8.47 -6.90
CA CYS A 56 -12.52 7.33 -7.08
C CYS A 56 -11.05 7.72 -7.11
N ASP A 57 -10.74 8.94 -7.55
CA ASP A 57 -9.35 9.40 -7.52
C ASP A 57 -8.84 9.48 -6.09
N ARG A 58 -9.71 9.93 -5.18
CA ARG A 58 -9.35 9.98 -3.77
C ARG A 58 -9.20 8.58 -3.20
N VAL A 59 -10.06 7.66 -3.58
CA VAL A 59 -9.98 6.27 -3.11
C VAL A 59 -8.67 5.64 -3.56
N VAL A 60 -8.27 5.85 -4.81
CA VAL A 60 -7.01 5.33 -5.33
C VAL A 60 -5.83 5.87 -4.51
N ARG A 61 -5.83 7.18 -4.25
CA ARG A 61 -4.75 7.78 -3.44
C ARG A 61 -4.71 7.20 -2.04
N MET A 62 -5.89 6.98 -1.43
CA MET A 62 -5.95 6.39 -0.10
C MET A 62 -5.40 4.98 -0.09
N CYS A 63 -5.70 4.19 -1.11
CA CYS A 63 -5.19 2.83 -1.22
C CYS A 63 -3.67 2.80 -1.29
N LEU A 64 -3.09 3.81 -1.96
CA LEU A 64 -1.64 3.86 -2.12
C LEU A 64 -0.92 4.25 -0.82
N VAL A 65 -1.57 5.01 0.05
CA VAL A 65 -0.88 5.58 1.21
C VAL A 65 -1.34 5.04 2.56
N HIS A 66 -2.43 4.27 2.59
CA HIS A 66 -3.04 3.92 3.88
C HIS A 66 -2.12 3.09 4.80
N ASP A 67 -1.18 2.35 4.24
CA ASP A 67 -0.28 1.53 5.03
C ASP A 67 1.13 2.11 5.17
N LEU A 68 1.30 3.39 4.79
CA LEU A 68 2.64 3.99 4.87
C LEU A 68 3.22 3.97 6.29
N GLY A 69 2.36 4.02 7.31
CA GLY A 69 2.81 3.95 8.69
C GLY A 69 3.59 2.67 8.99
N GLU A 70 3.32 1.60 8.28
CA GLU A 70 4.00 0.34 8.50
C GLU A 70 5.45 0.36 8.01
N ALA A 71 5.79 1.33 7.16
CA ALA A 71 7.18 1.48 6.72
C ALA A 71 8.08 1.88 7.89
N VAL A 72 7.49 2.55 8.88
CA VAL A 72 8.23 2.99 10.06
C VAL A 72 8.15 1.97 11.19
N CYS A 73 6.97 1.41 11.43
CA CYS A 73 6.70 0.58 12.60
C CYS A 73 6.64 -0.91 12.31
N GLY A 74 6.68 -1.30 11.03
CA GLY A 74 6.47 -2.69 10.68
C GLY A 74 5.00 -3.07 10.83
N ASP A 75 4.72 -4.36 10.77
CA ASP A 75 3.35 -4.86 10.90
C ASP A 75 2.95 -4.81 12.37
N ARG A 76 2.17 -3.81 12.71
CA ARG A 76 1.78 -3.58 14.09
C ARG A 76 0.89 -4.68 14.66
N SER A 77 0.18 -5.39 13.82
CA SER A 77 -0.67 -6.46 14.29
C SER A 77 0.16 -7.59 14.87
N GLU A 78 1.38 -7.77 14.41
CA GLU A 78 2.28 -8.77 14.96
C GLU A 78 2.83 -8.36 16.31
N GLU A 79 3.05 -7.07 16.51
CA GLU A 79 3.59 -6.57 17.75
C GLU A 79 2.61 -6.68 18.91
N ARG A 80 1.33 -6.76 18.60
CA ARG A 80 0.29 -6.77 19.62
C ARG A 80 -0.04 -8.15 20.18
N ARG A 81 0.59 -9.16 19.68
CA ARG A 81 0.32 -10.52 20.15
C ARG A 81 1.02 -10.89 21.43
#